data_7865c0ded531620df072109f1cbe6267
#
_entry.id   7865c0ded531620df072109f1cbe6267
#
_cell.length_a   1.000
_cell.length_b   1.000
_cell.length_c   1.000
_cell.angle_alpha   90.00
_cell.angle_beta   90.00
_cell.angle_gamma   90.00
#
_symmetry.space_group_name_H-M   'P 1'
#
loop_
_entity.id
_entity.type
_entity.pdbx_description
1 polymer ?
#
loop_
_entity_poly.entity_id
_entity_poly.type
_entity_poly.pdbx_seq_one_letter_code
_entity_poly.pdbx_strand_id
1 'polypeptide(L)'
;MMNRRDFFKTVGFGAAATMLGGNLPAAPAASKRKPNVVLILVDDLGWTDLGCFGSKYYETPNIDKLAAGGMKFTNGYAACAVCSPTRAAVMTGRYPARLGVTDWIRSRFQGGKIPADKKNPSGYTGGRDIQCPKNALWMESEEITIAEALKPAGYVSCHIGKWHLGADDWYPERQGFDQNFGGCDYGQPPSYFDPYKNKRLANIPTLKPRKEGEYLTDREGDEAVGFIRANKDKPFFLYLANYAVHTPIQGKKNLIEKYSDKTPTNQKNPTYAAMVESVDDSVGKVMAVLDELKLTEDTLVIFSSDNGGLMGPTNNKPLRSGKGNPYEGGIRVPYIFRKPGLIKAGSVCDTPVISVDFMPTICATVGIAPPAGREIDGEDLTPLLTQSGKLKRTEIYWHFPHFRGRIMPYSIIRQGDWKLLKRYAGSPEFELFNLAKDLSETKDLAPDMPEKVKDLNAKLVAALKKQGAKIPRPNPNPRPAGKKKKKK
;
A
#
# COMPACT_ATOMS: atom_id res chain seq x y z
N MET A 1 -42.55 -13.23 41.86
CA MET A 1 -41.48 -13.71 40.95
C MET A 1 -42.18 -14.37 39.76
N MET A 2 -42.37 -13.63 38.68
CA MET A 2 -42.98 -14.17 37.46
C MET A 2 -41.90 -14.64 36.52
N ASN A 3 -42.07 -15.85 35.99
CA ASN A 3 -41.10 -16.63 35.25
C ASN A 3 -41.11 -16.17 33.76
N ARG A 4 -39.93 -16.10 33.15
CA ARG A 4 -39.64 -15.59 31.77
C ARG A 4 -40.30 -16.39 30.62
N ARG A 5 -41.25 -17.30 30.89
CA ARG A 5 -41.92 -18.14 29.87
C ARG A 5 -43.33 -17.75 29.48
N ASP A 6 -43.93 -16.72 30.12
CA ASP A 6 -45.34 -16.38 29.90
C ASP A 6 -45.59 -15.08 29.09
N PHE A 7 -44.56 -14.52 28.44
CA PHE A 7 -44.71 -13.26 27.69
C PHE A 7 -44.98 -13.45 26.18
N PHE A 8 -45.15 -14.65 25.70
CA PHE A 8 -45.37 -14.91 24.25
C PHE A 8 -46.73 -15.53 23.91
N LYS A 9 -47.74 -15.31 24.71
CA LYS A 9 -49.13 -15.68 24.34
C LYS A 9 -50.06 -14.54 24.64
N THR A 10 -50.27 -13.68 23.69
CA THR A 10 -51.46 -12.87 23.42
C THR A 10 -51.05 -11.61 22.65
N VAL A 11 -51.26 -11.58 21.36
CA VAL A 11 -51.94 -10.57 20.57
C VAL A 11 -52.09 -11.13 19.15
N GLY A 12 -53.19 -11.76 18.89
CA GLY A 12 -53.72 -11.93 17.53
C GLY A 12 -54.66 -10.79 17.23
N PHE A 13 -54.40 -10.00 16.22
CA PHE A 13 -55.41 -9.19 15.54
C PHE A 13 -55.09 -9.18 14.05
N GLY A 14 -56.01 -9.69 13.26
CA GLY A 14 -55.98 -9.69 11.83
C GLY A 14 -56.16 -8.28 11.25
N ALA A 15 -55.42 -7.99 10.23
CA ALA A 15 -55.73 -6.92 9.28
C ALA A 15 -55.52 -7.51 7.86
N ALA A 16 -56.65 -7.66 7.15
CA ALA A 16 -56.66 -7.95 5.73
C ALA A 16 -56.08 -6.73 4.99
N ALA A 17 -54.92 -6.89 4.34
CA ALA A 17 -54.37 -5.89 3.45
C ALA A 17 -54.50 -6.41 2.01
N THR A 18 -55.26 -5.68 1.22
CA THR A 18 -55.47 -5.83 -0.21
C THR A 18 -54.17 -5.86 -0.99
N MET A 19 -53.99 -6.89 -1.80
CA MET A 19 -52.92 -7.06 -2.78
C MET A 19 -52.98 -5.95 -3.85
N LEU A 20 -52.10 -4.98 -3.79
CA LEU A 20 -51.65 -4.21 -4.95
C LEU A 20 -50.29 -4.79 -5.37
N GLY A 21 -50.32 -5.55 -6.45
CA GLY A 21 -49.14 -6.16 -7.06
C GLY A 21 -48.23 -5.10 -7.68
N GLY A 22 -47.29 -4.60 -6.91
CA GLY A 22 -46.12 -3.88 -7.41
C GLY A 22 -44.95 -4.85 -7.43
N ASN A 23 -44.40 -5.17 -8.60
CA ASN A 23 -43.13 -5.85 -8.75
C ASN A 23 -42.01 -4.98 -8.16
N LEU A 24 -41.75 -5.12 -6.87
CA LEU A 24 -40.49 -4.65 -6.30
C LEU A 24 -39.37 -5.53 -6.87
N PRO A 25 -38.30 -4.94 -7.44
CA PRO A 25 -37.15 -5.74 -7.83
C PRO A 25 -36.66 -6.47 -6.58
N ALA A 26 -36.61 -7.81 -6.68
CA ALA A 26 -36.06 -8.64 -5.61
C ALA A 26 -34.66 -8.12 -5.27
N ALA A 27 -34.43 -7.74 -4.01
CA ALA A 27 -33.10 -7.46 -3.54
C ALA A 27 -32.22 -8.68 -3.88
N PRO A 28 -31.01 -8.49 -4.42
CA PRO A 28 -30.15 -9.61 -4.76
C PRO A 28 -29.97 -10.47 -3.51
N ALA A 29 -30.26 -11.77 -3.63
CA ALA A 29 -30.13 -12.72 -2.53
C ALA A 29 -28.69 -12.61 -2.01
N ALA A 30 -28.51 -12.26 -0.74
CA ALA A 30 -27.21 -12.16 -0.13
C ALA A 30 -26.46 -13.46 -0.36
N SER A 31 -25.33 -13.40 -1.04
CA SER A 31 -24.47 -14.55 -1.32
C SER A 31 -24.18 -15.26 0.01
N LYS A 32 -24.47 -16.58 0.09
CA LYS A 32 -24.11 -17.42 1.25
C LYS A 32 -22.60 -17.63 1.37
N ARG A 33 -21.82 -17.18 0.38
CA ARG A 33 -20.37 -17.33 0.30
C ARG A 33 -19.68 -16.13 0.94
N LYS A 34 -18.62 -16.41 1.73
CA LYS A 34 -17.70 -15.35 2.20
C LYS A 34 -17.01 -14.68 1.00
N PRO A 35 -16.90 -13.35 0.97
CA PRO A 35 -16.26 -12.65 -0.14
C PRO A 35 -14.80 -13.05 -0.31
N ASN A 36 -14.32 -13.21 -1.54
CA ASN A 36 -12.88 -13.27 -1.82
C ASN A 36 -12.26 -11.90 -1.69
N VAL A 37 -10.95 -11.87 -1.47
CA VAL A 37 -10.17 -10.64 -1.42
C VAL A 37 -8.98 -10.74 -2.37
N VAL A 38 -8.85 -9.77 -3.27
CA VAL A 38 -7.68 -9.57 -4.13
C VAL A 38 -7.09 -8.21 -3.81
N LEU A 39 -5.88 -8.19 -3.26
CA LEU A 39 -5.11 -6.98 -2.99
C LEU A 39 -3.96 -6.92 -3.99
N ILE A 40 -3.98 -5.92 -4.87
CA ILE A 40 -2.93 -5.66 -5.86
C ILE A 40 -2.12 -4.47 -5.40
N LEU A 41 -0.82 -4.67 -5.13
CA LEU A 41 0.09 -3.63 -4.69
C LEU A 41 1.28 -3.55 -5.65
N VAL A 42 1.37 -2.45 -6.38
CA VAL A 42 2.43 -2.19 -7.35
C VAL A 42 3.61 -1.50 -6.69
N ASP A 43 4.83 -1.84 -7.08
CA ASP A 43 6.05 -1.26 -6.51
C ASP A 43 6.48 0.00 -7.27
N ASP A 44 6.64 1.14 -6.58
CA ASP A 44 7.08 2.42 -7.13
C ASP A 44 6.14 3.06 -8.18
N LEU A 45 4.86 2.70 -8.24
CA LEU A 45 3.92 3.30 -9.19
C LEU A 45 3.45 4.68 -8.71
N GLY A 46 3.69 5.71 -9.51
CA GLY A 46 3.27 7.07 -9.21
C GLY A 46 1.75 7.27 -9.27
N TRP A 47 1.23 8.23 -8.49
CA TRP A 47 -0.19 8.59 -8.50
C TRP A 47 -0.69 8.98 -9.89
N THR A 48 0.16 9.62 -10.72
CA THR A 48 -0.17 10.07 -12.07
C THR A 48 0.16 9.05 -13.16
N ASP A 49 0.54 7.83 -12.81
CA ASP A 49 1.04 6.85 -13.79
C ASP A 49 -0.09 5.99 -14.43
N LEU A 50 -1.36 6.30 -14.15
CA LEU A 50 -2.52 5.60 -14.68
C LEU A 50 -3.41 6.54 -15.49
N GLY A 51 -4.08 6.04 -16.53
CA GLY A 51 -5.02 6.81 -17.35
C GLY A 51 -6.14 7.42 -16.51
N CYS A 52 -6.77 6.64 -15.62
CA CYS A 52 -7.82 7.11 -14.70
C CYS A 52 -7.33 8.12 -13.64
N PHE A 53 -6.02 8.31 -13.48
CA PHE A 53 -5.39 9.34 -12.64
C PHE A 53 -4.70 10.43 -13.47
N GLY A 54 -4.90 10.46 -14.79
CA GLY A 54 -4.54 11.58 -15.65
C GLY A 54 -3.30 11.39 -16.53
N SER A 55 -2.67 10.21 -16.55
CA SER A 55 -1.63 9.92 -17.54
C SER A 55 -2.17 10.07 -18.96
N LYS A 56 -1.38 10.72 -19.80
CA LYS A 56 -1.63 10.82 -21.26
C LYS A 56 -0.61 9.99 -22.05
N TYR A 57 0.40 9.47 -21.38
CA TYR A 57 1.48 8.72 -22.00
C TYR A 57 1.36 7.21 -21.73
N TYR A 58 1.15 6.80 -20.46
CA TYR A 58 0.96 5.41 -20.11
C TYR A 58 -0.48 4.96 -20.37
N GLU A 59 -0.63 3.77 -20.95
CA GLU A 59 -1.92 3.19 -21.29
C GLU A 59 -2.26 2.08 -20.28
N THR A 60 -3.38 2.25 -19.58
CA THR A 60 -3.80 1.35 -18.50
C THR A 60 -5.29 1.00 -18.59
N PRO A 61 -5.75 0.47 -19.76
CA PRO A 61 -7.17 0.28 -20.02
C PRO A 61 -7.86 -0.70 -19.04
N ASN A 62 -7.14 -1.72 -18.53
CA ASN A 62 -7.69 -2.69 -17.59
C ASN A 62 -7.85 -2.08 -16.18
N ILE A 63 -6.85 -1.32 -15.72
CA ILE A 63 -6.93 -0.60 -14.45
C ILE A 63 -7.95 0.53 -14.53
N ASP A 64 -8.06 1.21 -15.67
CA ASP A 64 -9.06 2.25 -15.91
C ASP A 64 -10.49 1.64 -15.87
N LYS A 65 -10.69 0.43 -16.45
CA LYS A 65 -11.93 -0.33 -16.35
C LYS A 65 -12.21 -0.77 -14.89
N LEU A 66 -11.19 -1.19 -14.13
CA LEU A 66 -11.33 -1.50 -12.71
C LEU A 66 -11.82 -0.27 -11.93
N ALA A 67 -11.24 0.90 -12.19
CA ALA A 67 -11.66 2.17 -11.57
C ALA A 67 -13.08 2.58 -11.96
N ALA A 68 -13.45 2.43 -13.23
CA ALA A 68 -14.79 2.70 -13.72
C ALA A 68 -15.85 1.75 -13.11
N GLY A 69 -15.46 0.51 -12.78
CA GLY A 69 -16.32 -0.46 -12.12
C GLY A 69 -16.35 -0.37 -10.58
N GLY A 70 -15.64 0.57 -9.99
CA GLY A 70 -15.47 0.71 -8.55
C GLY A 70 -15.46 2.15 -8.06
N MET A 71 -14.73 2.38 -6.95
CA MET A 71 -14.49 3.71 -6.36
C MET A 71 -13.01 4.05 -6.45
N LYS A 72 -12.72 5.27 -6.93
CA LYS A 72 -11.39 5.87 -6.95
C LYS A 72 -11.25 6.86 -5.79
N PHE A 73 -10.18 6.73 -5.00
CA PHE A 73 -9.83 7.74 -4.01
C PHE A 73 -8.79 8.71 -4.58
N THR A 74 -9.10 10.00 -4.57
CA THR A 74 -8.19 11.04 -5.05
C THR A 74 -7.10 11.37 -4.03
N ASN A 75 -7.36 11.11 -2.74
CA ASN A 75 -6.47 11.35 -1.61
C ASN A 75 -6.04 10.02 -0.94
N GLY A 76 -5.58 9.04 -1.74
CA GLY A 76 -4.99 7.80 -1.26
C GLY A 76 -3.51 7.97 -0.91
N TYR A 77 -3.06 7.39 0.21
CA TYR A 77 -1.69 7.56 0.70
C TYR A 77 -1.03 6.24 1.07
N ALA A 78 0.23 6.09 0.67
CA ALA A 78 1.14 5.11 1.23
C ALA A 78 1.52 5.51 2.67
N ALA A 79 1.67 4.54 3.57
CA ALA A 79 2.05 4.81 4.96
C ALA A 79 3.51 5.29 5.12
N CYS A 80 4.31 5.18 4.08
CA CYS A 80 5.67 5.69 4.00
C CYS A 80 6.04 6.00 2.55
N ALA A 81 7.02 6.88 2.34
CA ALA A 81 7.55 7.16 1.00
C ALA A 81 8.51 6.08 0.47
N VAL A 82 8.65 4.93 1.17
CA VAL A 82 9.48 3.78 0.78
C VAL A 82 8.79 2.46 1.11
N CYS A 83 9.21 1.38 0.43
CA CYS A 83 8.50 0.10 0.31
C CYS A 83 8.23 -0.66 1.62
N SER A 84 9.27 -1.14 2.35
CA SER A 84 9.05 -2.05 3.50
C SER A 84 8.12 -1.49 4.57
N PRO A 85 8.22 -0.21 5.00
CA PRO A 85 7.31 0.34 5.99
C PRO A 85 5.85 0.32 5.54
N THR A 86 5.58 0.68 4.29
CA THR A 86 4.21 0.64 3.73
C THR A 86 3.70 -0.79 3.64
N ARG A 87 4.53 -1.74 3.19
CA ARG A 87 4.15 -3.16 3.08
C ARG A 87 3.82 -3.76 4.44
N ALA A 88 4.62 -3.45 5.47
CA ALA A 88 4.33 -3.84 6.85
C ALA A 88 3.00 -3.22 7.35
N ALA A 89 2.77 -1.94 7.06
CA ALA A 89 1.54 -1.23 7.43
C ALA A 89 0.30 -1.80 6.73
N VAL A 90 0.39 -2.14 5.43
CA VAL A 90 -0.67 -2.82 4.66
C VAL A 90 -1.02 -4.15 5.31
N MET A 91 -0.03 -4.97 5.64
CA MET A 91 -0.26 -6.31 6.20
C MET A 91 -0.85 -6.29 7.61
N THR A 92 -0.54 -5.29 8.43
CA THR A 92 -0.86 -5.29 9.87
C THR A 92 -1.92 -4.27 10.29
N GLY A 93 -2.25 -3.29 9.43
CA GLY A 93 -3.13 -2.18 9.80
C GLY A 93 -2.52 -1.20 10.82
N ARG A 94 -1.17 -1.20 10.98
CA ARG A 94 -0.44 -0.45 12.00
C ARG A 94 0.60 0.49 11.38
N TYR A 95 0.77 1.67 11.97
CA TYR A 95 1.76 2.62 11.46
C TYR A 95 3.20 2.09 11.53
N PRO A 96 4.04 2.42 10.53
CA PRO A 96 5.47 2.05 10.52
C PRO A 96 6.23 2.39 11.79
N ALA A 97 5.90 3.54 12.43
CA ALA A 97 6.50 3.97 13.69
C ALA A 97 6.24 2.98 14.82
N ARG A 98 5.04 2.40 14.90
CA ARG A 98 4.65 1.39 15.89
C ARG A 98 5.34 0.05 15.64
N LEU A 99 5.50 -0.33 14.36
CA LEU A 99 6.14 -1.57 13.96
C LEU A 99 7.66 -1.54 14.10
N GLY A 100 8.27 -0.35 14.19
CA GLY A 100 9.72 -0.18 14.15
C GLY A 100 10.33 -0.41 12.76
N VAL A 101 9.53 -0.69 11.74
CA VAL A 101 9.92 -0.78 10.33
C VAL A 101 9.73 0.59 9.72
N THR A 102 10.72 1.48 9.83
CA THR A 102 10.60 2.89 9.47
C THR A 102 11.44 3.31 8.26
N ASP A 103 12.25 2.40 7.71
CA ASP A 103 12.96 2.53 6.44
C ASP A 103 12.88 1.20 5.69
N TRP A 104 13.34 1.15 4.42
CA TRP A 104 13.40 -0.09 3.66
C TRP A 104 14.33 -1.12 4.35
N ILE A 105 13.89 -2.35 4.41
CA ILE A 105 14.64 -3.45 4.98
C ILE A 105 15.74 -3.87 4.00
N ARG A 106 16.99 -3.92 4.48
CA ARG A 106 18.11 -4.38 3.66
C ARG A 106 18.12 -5.89 3.55
N SER A 107 18.08 -6.40 2.34
CA SER A 107 18.30 -7.82 2.08
C SER A 107 19.72 -8.24 2.45
N ARG A 108 19.94 -9.54 2.60
CA ARG A 108 21.25 -10.11 2.98
C ARG A 108 22.37 -9.69 2.04
N PHE A 109 22.12 -9.66 0.74
CA PHE A 109 23.11 -9.22 -0.26
C PHE A 109 23.41 -7.72 -0.23
N GLN A 110 22.58 -6.93 0.45
CA GLN A 110 22.75 -5.49 0.68
C GLN A 110 23.33 -5.16 2.07
N GLY A 111 23.81 -6.18 2.79
CA GLY A 111 24.39 -6.03 4.13
C GLY A 111 23.39 -6.13 5.28
N GLY A 112 22.16 -6.58 5.01
CA GLY A 112 21.14 -6.91 6.00
C GLY A 112 21.43 -8.24 6.70
N LYS A 113 22.58 -8.37 7.38
CA LYS A 113 22.92 -9.58 8.12
C LYS A 113 22.00 -9.75 9.34
N ILE A 114 21.40 -10.93 9.43
CA ILE A 114 20.58 -11.30 10.59
C ILE A 114 21.54 -11.58 11.76
N PRO A 115 21.35 -10.92 12.93
CA PRO A 115 22.12 -11.23 14.12
C PRO A 115 21.89 -12.67 14.59
N ALA A 116 22.92 -13.28 15.19
CA ALA A 116 22.83 -14.67 15.67
C ALA A 116 21.76 -14.88 16.72
N ASP A 117 21.46 -13.87 17.55
CA ASP A 117 20.40 -13.86 18.55
C ASP A 117 19.00 -13.60 17.98
N LYS A 118 18.89 -13.42 16.65
CA LYS A 118 17.64 -13.09 15.93
C LYS A 118 16.82 -11.96 16.58
N LYS A 119 17.51 -10.92 17.08
CA LYS A 119 16.86 -9.71 17.60
C LYS A 119 17.02 -8.55 16.64
N ASN A 120 15.93 -7.84 16.39
CA ASN A 120 16.01 -6.60 15.62
C ASN A 120 16.93 -5.57 16.29
N PRO A 121 17.68 -4.79 15.51
CA PRO A 121 18.59 -3.79 16.05
C PRO A 121 17.85 -2.77 16.92
N SER A 122 18.36 -2.51 18.10
CA SER A 122 17.84 -1.47 18.99
C SER A 122 18.79 -0.27 19.07
N GLY A 123 18.32 0.85 19.66
CA GLY A 123 19.10 2.05 19.87
C GLY A 123 19.22 2.94 18.62
N TYR A 124 20.31 3.73 18.58
CA TYR A 124 20.50 4.80 17.62
C TYR A 124 21.83 4.65 16.87
N THR A 125 21.88 5.24 15.68
CA THR A 125 23.08 5.26 14.84
C THR A 125 23.19 6.61 14.14
N GLY A 126 24.41 7.02 13.82
CA GLY A 126 24.68 8.23 13.04
C GLY A 126 26.01 8.84 13.38
N GLY A 127 26.60 9.60 12.45
CA GLY A 127 27.84 10.34 12.62
C GLY A 127 27.66 11.84 12.34
N ARG A 128 26.44 12.30 12.09
CA ARG A 128 26.07 13.69 11.86
C ARG A 128 25.64 14.35 13.17
N ASP A 129 25.13 15.56 13.12
CA ASP A 129 24.66 16.34 14.29
C ASP A 129 23.53 15.66 15.06
N ILE A 130 22.80 14.77 14.38
CA ILE A 130 21.76 13.94 15.00
C ILE A 130 22.02 12.45 14.78
N GLN A 131 21.52 11.64 15.71
CA GLN A 131 21.40 10.19 15.61
C GLN A 131 19.99 9.82 15.22
N CYS A 132 19.87 8.86 14.32
CA CYS A 132 18.60 8.25 13.91
C CYS A 132 18.42 6.90 14.59
N PRO A 133 17.18 6.44 14.87
CA PRO A 133 16.94 5.10 15.35
C PRO A 133 17.47 4.08 14.31
N LYS A 134 17.89 2.92 14.76
CA LYS A 134 18.19 1.80 13.85
C LYS A 134 16.90 1.26 13.30
N ASN A 135 16.89 0.96 12.00
CA ASN A 135 15.74 0.32 11.34
C ASN A 135 15.69 -1.17 11.63
N ALA A 136 14.49 -1.75 11.64
CA ALA A 136 14.30 -3.19 11.70
C ALA A 136 14.90 -3.89 10.46
N LEU A 137 15.29 -5.14 10.62
CA LEU A 137 15.78 -6.03 9.55
C LEU A 137 14.69 -7.01 9.07
N TRP A 138 13.58 -7.08 9.80
CA TRP A 138 12.37 -7.85 9.48
C TRP A 138 11.17 -7.27 10.23
N MET A 139 9.98 -7.59 9.75
CA MET A 139 8.74 -7.42 10.51
C MET A 139 8.67 -8.52 11.58
N GLU A 140 8.40 -8.17 12.82
CA GLU A 140 8.36 -9.14 13.93
C GLU A 140 7.28 -10.21 13.69
N SER A 141 7.59 -11.46 14.03
CA SER A 141 6.67 -12.60 13.83
C SER A 141 5.42 -12.53 14.69
N GLU A 142 5.44 -11.73 15.76
CA GLU A 142 4.29 -11.46 16.63
C GLU A 142 3.28 -10.49 16.00
N GLU A 143 3.65 -9.80 14.92
CA GLU A 143 2.70 -8.98 14.18
C GLU A 143 1.73 -9.88 13.39
N ILE A 144 0.46 -9.58 13.49
CA ILE A 144 -0.58 -10.36 12.83
C ILE A 144 -0.87 -9.75 11.46
N THR A 145 -0.65 -10.54 10.41
CA THR A 145 -0.91 -10.14 9.03
C THR A 145 -2.37 -10.35 8.63
N ILE A 146 -2.78 -9.76 7.49
CA ILE A 146 -4.10 -10.03 6.88
C ILE A 146 -4.29 -11.54 6.66
N ALA A 147 -3.27 -12.26 6.20
CA ALA A 147 -3.37 -13.70 5.94
C ALA A 147 -3.64 -14.48 7.24
N GLU A 148 -2.92 -14.16 8.33
CA GLU A 148 -3.15 -14.77 9.64
C GLU A 148 -4.52 -14.42 10.22
N ALA A 149 -4.99 -13.17 10.06
CA ALA A 149 -6.31 -12.75 10.51
C ALA A 149 -7.45 -13.48 9.78
N LEU A 150 -7.28 -13.76 8.49
CA LEU A 150 -8.28 -14.43 7.66
C LEU A 150 -8.26 -15.95 7.79
N LYS A 151 -7.16 -16.56 8.23
CA LYS A 151 -6.99 -18.02 8.31
C LYS A 151 -8.03 -18.71 9.20
N PRO A 152 -8.35 -18.22 10.42
CA PRO A 152 -9.42 -18.81 11.27
C PRO A 152 -10.81 -18.70 10.63
N ALA A 153 -11.02 -17.77 9.69
CA ALA A 153 -12.25 -17.64 8.94
C ALA A 153 -12.34 -18.59 7.74
N GLY A 154 -11.35 -19.48 7.54
CA GLY A 154 -11.31 -20.51 6.51
C GLY A 154 -10.81 -20.03 5.13
N TYR A 155 -10.10 -18.89 5.08
CA TYR A 155 -9.50 -18.41 3.85
C TYR A 155 -8.24 -19.20 3.50
N VAL A 156 -8.10 -19.53 2.20
CA VAL A 156 -6.83 -19.94 1.61
C VAL A 156 -6.13 -18.69 1.08
N SER A 157 -4.84 -18.55 1.35
CA SER A 157 -4.09 -17.33 1.03
C SER A 157 -2.88 -17.58 0.14
N CYS A 158 -2.61 -16.64 -0.78
CA CYS A 158 -1.44 -16.67 -1.64
C CYS A 158 -0.78 -15.30 -1.70
N HIS A 159 0.55 -15.32 -1.55
CA HIS A 159 1.43 -14.19 -1.83
C HIS A 159 2.12 -14.39 -3.18
N ILE A 160 2.10 -13.38 -4.04
CA ILE A 160 2.78 -13.39 -5.35
C ILE A 160 3.58 -12.10 -5.51
N GLY A 161 4.87 -12.22 -5.83
CA GLY A 161 5.75 -11.09 -6.10
C GLY A 161 6.55 -10.61 -4.88
N LYS A 162 6.71 -9.31 -4.70
CA LYS A 162 7.60 -8.69 -3.71
C LYS A 162 7.05 -8.73 -2.29
N TRP A 163 7.78 -9.40 -1.38
CA TRP A 163 7.51 -9.36 0.07
C TRP A 163 8.27 -8.25 0.79
N HIS A 164 9.60 -8.34 0.85
CA HIS A 164 10.51 -7.32 1.38
C HIS A 164 10.31 -6.99 2.88
N LEU A 165 9.86 -7.96 3.69
CA LEU A 165 9.61 -7.81 5.13
C LEU A 165 10.50 -8.71 6.01
N GLY A 166 11.58 -9.23 5.47
CA GLY A 166 12.56 -10.05 6.19
C GLY A 166 13.08 -11.20 5.33
N ALA A 167 14.10 -11.90 5.84
CA ALA A 167 14.71 -13.06 5.19
C ALA A 167 13.92 -14.36 5.49
N ASP A 168 14.51 -15.52 5.23
CA ASP A 168 13.87 -16.85 5.19
C ASP A 168 12.94 -17.17 6.37
N ASP A 169 13.32 -16.79 7.59
CA ASP A 169 12.51 -17.02 8.79
C ASP A 169 11.25 -16.14 8.83
N TRP A 170 11.17 -15.12 7.97
CA TRP A 170 10.06 -14.14 7.90
C TRP A 170 9.44 -14.06 6.49
N TYR A 171 9.60 -15.08 5.66
CA TYR A 171 8.92 -15.16 4.36
C TYR A 171 7.40 -15.29 4.52
N PRO A 172 6.61 -15.04 3.46
CA PRO A 172 5.14 -15.06 3.52
C PRO A 172 4.56 -16.31 4.20
N GLU A 173 5.15 -17.49 3.99
CA GLU A 173 4.70 -18.75 4.59
C GLU A 173 4.86 -18.78 6.11
N ARG A 174 5.79 -17.98 6.65
CA ARG A 174 5.99 -17.81 8.11
C ARG A 174 5.12 -16.70 8.68
N GLN A 175 4.43 -15.97 7.83
CA GLN A 175 3.53 -14.85 8.14
C GLN A 175 2.09 -15.14 7.67
N GLY A 176 1.71 -16.43 7.69
CA GLY A 176 0.34 -16.90 7.54
C GLY A 176 -0.12 -17.28 6.13
N PHE A 177 0.63 -16.96 5.08
CA PHE A 177 0.27 -17.35 3.71
C PHE A 177 0.45 -18.85 3.48
N ASP A 178 -0.50 -19.47 2.77
CA ASP A 178 -0.46 -20.89 2.43
C ASP A 178 0.42 -21.16 1.19
N GLN A 179 0.56 -20.17 0.30
CA GLN A 179 1.38 -20.25 -0.91
C GLN A 179 2.18 -18.96 -1.10
N ASN A 180 3.40 -19.10 -1.69
CA ASN A 180 4.29 -17.99 -1.97
C ASN A 180 5.01 -18.19 -3.32
N PHE A 181 4.86 -17.24 -4.23
CA PHE A 181 5.53 -17.20 -5.52
C PHE A 181 6.30 -15.88 -5.66
N GLY A 182 7.61 -15.91 -5.48
CA GLY A 182 8.49 -14.76 -5.65
C GLY A 182 8.74 -13.92 -4.38
N GLY A 183 8.00 -14.16 -3.28
CA GLY A 183 8.15 -13.43 -2.02
C GLY A 183 9.42 -13.81 -1.26
N CYS A 184 10.35 -12.86 -1.12
CA CYS A 184 11.61 -13.03 -0.40
C CYS A 184 12.11 -11.70 0.18
N ASP A 185 13.36 -11.66 0.68
CA ASP A 185 13.97 -10.45 1.24
C ASP A 185 14.38 -9.40 0.19
N TYR A 186 14.17 -9.66 -1.11
CA TYR A 186 14.59 -8.73 -2.15
C TYR A 186 13.68 -7.51 -2.22
N GLY A 187 14.32 -6.32 -2.20
CA GLY A 187 13.65 -5.05 -2.43
C GLY A 187 13.41 -4.72 -3.90
N GLN A 188 14.04 -5.48 -4.80
CA GLN A 188 13.91 -5.40 -6.26
C GLN A 188 14.28 -6.74 -6.88
N PRO A 189 13.76 -7.10 -8.07
CA PRO A 189 14.17 -8.33 -8.72
C PRO A 189 15.58 -8.18 -9.28
N PRO A 190 16.32 -9.29 -9.40
CA PRO A 190 17.63 -9.24 -10.07
C PRO A 190 17.53 -8.88 -11.55
N SER A 191 16.48 -9.31 -12.21
CA SER A 191 16.07 -9.05 -13.59
C SER A 191 14.58 -9.29 -13.73
N TYR A 192 13.93 -8.63 -14.69
CA TYR A 192 12.53 -8.93 -15.07
C TYR A 192 12.39 -10.05 -16.08
N PHE A 193 13.51 -10.58 -16.60
CA PHE A 193 13.51 -11.70 -17.54
C PHE A 193 14.15 -12.93 -16.92
N ASP A 194 13.51 -14.09 -17.14
CA ASP A 194 14.05 -15.39 -16.75
C ASP A 194 15.48 -15.57 -17.29
N PRO A 195 16.41 -16.14 -16.48
CA PRO A 195 16.27 -16.80 -15.19
C PRO A 195 16.30 -15.85 -13.97
N TYR A 196 15.86 -14.59 -14.11
CA TYR A 196 15.79 -13.60 -13.03
C TYR A 196 17.11 -13.42 -12.28
N LYS A 197 18.21 -13.31 -13.00
CA LYS A 197 19.59 -13.22 -12.45
C LYS A 197 20.30 -11.92 -12.80
N ASN A 198 21.28 -11.58 -12.01
CA ASN A 198 22.26 -10.53 -12.32
C ASN A 198 23.65 -10.93 -11.79
N LYS A 199 24.62 -10.00 -11.81
CA LYS A 199 26.02 -10.28 -11.36
C LYS A 199 26.12 -10.72 -9.90
N ARG A 200 25.10 -10.47 -9.04
CA ARG A 200 25.14 -10.75 -7.59
C ARG A 200 24.18 -11.84 -7.17
N LEU A 201 23.11 -12.06 -7.91
CA LEU A 201 21.99 -12.91 -7.55
C LEU A 201 21.68 -13.87 -8.70
N ALA A 202 21.54 -15.15 -8.39
CA ALA A 202 21.32 -16.20 -9.36
C ALA A 202 19.85 -16.29 -9.85
N ASN A 203 18.89 -15.91 -8.99
CA ASN A 203 17.45 -15.99 -9.26
C ASN A 203 16.67 -15.26 -8.17
N ILE A 204 15.32 -15.35 -8.20
CA ILE A 204 14.44 -15.08 -7.09
C ILE A 204 14.22 -16.41 -6.34
N PRO A 205 14.63 -16.57 -5.06
CA PRO A 205 14.74 -17.87 -4.38
C PRO A 205 13.44 -18.69 -4.34
N THR A 206 12.30 -18.01 -4.22
CA THR A 206 10.97 -18.61 -4.05
C THR A 206 10.20 -18.74 -5.38
N LEU A 207 10.84 -18.41 -6.51
CA LEU A 207 10.23 -18.50 -7.83
C LEU A 207 11.13 -19.34 -8.75
N LYS A 208 10.64 -20.53 -9.12
CA LYS A 208 11.35 -21.39 -10.08
C LYS A 208 11.14 -20.83 -11.49
N PRO A 209 12.17 -20.77 -12.33
CA PRO A 209 12.02 -20.44 -13.73
C PRO A 209 11.01 -21.37 -14.42
N ARG A 210 10.16 -20.82 -15.29
CA ARG A 210 9.17 -21.57 -16.05
C ARG A 210 9.62 -21.81 -17.48
N LYS A 211 10.05 -20.75 -18.14
CA LYS A 211 10.64 -20.84 -19.47
C LYS A 211 11.63 -19.72 -19.71
N GLU A 212 12.65 -19.97 -20.50
CA GLU A 212 13.68 -18.98 -20.82
C GLU A 212 13.07 -17.72 -21.42
N GLY A 213 13.50 -16.58 -20.89
CA GLY A 213 13.09 -15.25 -21.36
C GLY A 213 11.67 -14.83 -20.95
N GLU A 214 10.93 -15.62 -20.14
CA GLU A 214 9.63 -15.16 -19.66
C GLU A 214 9.76 -13.88 -18.82
N TYR A 215 8.74 -13.03 -18.90
CA TYR A 215 8.73 -11.74 -18.20
C TYR A 215 8.09 -11.86 -16.82
N LEU A 216 8.75 -11.33 -15.77
CA LEU A 216 8.35 -11.52 -14.37
C LEU A 216 6.92 -11.09 -14.09
N THR A 217 6.50 -9.92 -14.59
CA THR A 217 5.15 -9.40 -14.34
C THR A 217 4.07 -10.26 -15.02
N ASP A 218 4.38 -10.82 -16.20
CA ASP A 218 3.48 -11.77 -16.87
C ASP A 218 3.34 -13.06 -16.05
N ARG A 219 4.48 -13.56 -15.51
CA ARG A 219 4.51 -14.73 -14.62
C ARG A 219 3.72 -14.50 -13.33
N GLU A 220 3.86 -13.32 -12.70
CA GLU A 220 3.09 -12.95 -11.50
C GLU A 220 1.58 -12.98 -11.79
N GLY A 221 1.14 -12.45 -12.93
CA GLY A 221 -0.24 -12.50 -13.37
C GLY A 221 -0.74 -13.93 -13.64
N ASP A 222 0.09 -14.78 -14.25
CA ASP A 222 -0.25 -16.19 -14.54
C ASP A 222 -0.39 -17.02 -13.25
N GLU A 223 0.48 -16.81 -12.25
CA GLU A 223 0.36 -17.44 -10.94
C GLU A 223 -0.93 -17.00 -10.22
N ALA A 224 -1.30 -15.73 -10.35
CA ALA A 224 -2.55 -15.21 -9.79
C ALA A 224 -3.77 -15.89 -10.41
N VAL A 225 -3.79 -16.05 -11.74
CA VAL A 225 -4.85 -16.77 -12.46
C VAL A 225 -4.90 -18.25 -12.02
N GLY A 226 -3.75 -18.92 -11.94
CA GLY A 226 -3.65 -20.31 -11.47
C GLY A 226 -4.20 -20.49 -10.07
N PHE A 227 -3.83 -19.60 -9.13
CA PHE A 227 -4.33 -19.64 -7.76
C PHE A 227 -5.85 -19.44 -7.67
N ILE A 228 -6.39 -18.44 -8.38
CA ILE A 228 -7.85 -18.18 -8.41
C ILE A 228 -8.61 -19.39 -8.94
N ARG A 229 -8.16 -20.00 -10.05
CA ARG A 229 -8.79 -21.21 -10.63
C ARG A 229 -8.78 -22.39 -9.65
N ALA A 230 -7.65 -22.63 -8.99
CA ALA A 230 -7.48 -23.72 -8.04
C ALA A 230 -8.35 -23.57 -6.77
N ASN A 231 -8.74 -22.34 -6.42
CA ASN A 231 -9.47 -22.03 -5.19
C ASN A 231 -10.87 -21.42 -5.45
N LYS A 232 -11.40 -21.53 -6.66
CA LYS A 232 -12.69 -20.94 -7.05
C LYS A 232 -13.87 -21.31 -6.13
N ASP A 233 -13.82 -22.47 -5.47
CA ASP A 233 -14.90 -22.98 -4.62
C ASP A 233 -14.72 -22.68 -3.14
N LYS A 234 -13.61 -21.99 -2.75
CA LYS A 234 -13.30 -21.61 -1.37
C LYS A 234 -13.14 -20.08 -1.28
N PRO A 235 -13.37 -19.46 -0.09
CA PRO A 235 -12.97 -18.08 0.10
C PRO A 235 -11.45 -17.99 0.06
N PHE A 236 -10.92 -16.99 -0.65
CA PHE A 236 -9.47 -16.81 -0.78
C PHE A 236 -9.03 -15.37 -0.57
N PHE A 237 -7.78 -15.22 -0.14
CA PHE A 237 -7.04 -13.97 -0.11
C PHE A 237 -5.83 -14.06 -1.04
N LEU A 238 -5.84 -13.28 -2.10
CA LEU A 238 -4.71 -13.12 -3.01
C LEU A 238 -4.03 -11.77 -2.74
N TYR A 239 -2.75 -11.79 -2.40
CA TYR A 239 -1.89 -10.61 -2.37
C TYR A 239 -0.95 -10.64 -3.56
N LEU A 240 -1.34 -9.93 -4.64
CA LEU A 240 -0.52 -9.74 -5.83
C LEU A 240 0.33 -8.48 -5.66
N ALA A 241 1.55 -8.67 -5.23
CA ALA A 241 2.53 -7.63 -4.90
C ALA A 241 3.57 -7.54 -6.01
N ASN A 242 3.22 -6.96 -7.16
CA ASN A 242 4.11 -6.90 -8.31
C ASN A 242 5.47 -6.27 -7.95
N TYR A 243 6.57 -6.85 -8.46
CA TYR A 243 7.89 -6.19 -8.43
C TYR A 243 7.94 -4.98 -9.36
N ALA A 244 7.15 -4.99 -10.45
CA ALA A 244 7.00 -3.84 -11.34
C ALA A 244 6.28 -2.70 -10.58
N VAL A 245 6.66 -1.45 -10.83
CA VAL A 245 7.55 -0.90 -11.88
C VAL A 245 8.92 -0.48 -11.32
N HIS A 246 9.40 -1.16 -10.27
CA HIS A 246 10.69 -0.87 -9.61
C HIS A 246 11.87 -1.17 -10.54
N THR A 247 13.03 -0.57 -10.25
CA THR A 247 14.30 -0.91 -10.93
C THR A 247 14.67 -2.40 -10.73
N PRO A 248 15.40 -3.01 -11.72
CA PRO A 248 15.93 -2.41 -12.95
C PRO A 248 14.80 -2.07 -13.94
N ILE A 249 14.94 -0.95 -14.66
CA ILE A 249 13.93 -0.56 -15.66
C ILE A 249 14.13 -1.42 -16.91
N GLN A 250 13.31 -2.44 -17.05
CA GLN A 250 13.35 -3.44 -18.12
C GLN A 250 11.92 -3.76 -18.58
N GLY A 251 11.62 -3.52 -19.83
CA GLY A 251 10.30 -3.77 -20.44
C GLY A 251 10.37 -4.76 -21.60
N LYS A 252 9.22 -5.30 -21.98
CA LYS A 252 9.07 -6.15 -23.18
C LYS A 252 9.38 -5.32 -24.43
N LYS A 253 10.18 -5.85 -25.38
CA LYS A 253 10.70 -5.13 -26.55
C LYS A 253 9.58 -4.53 -27.40
N ASN A 254 8.56 -5.31 -27.72
CA ASN A 254 7.40 -4.86 -28.51
C ASN A 254 6.65 -3.67 -27.87
N LEU A 255 6.54 -3.64 -26.53
CA LEU A 255 5.90 -2.54 -25.83
C LEU A 255 6.81 -1.30 -25.82
N ILE A 256 8.12 -1.50 -25.65
CA ILE A 256 9.08 -0.37 -25.73
C ILE A 256 9.01 0.27 -27.11
N GLU A 257 8.97 -0.50 -28.20
CA GLU A 257 8.81 -0.02 -29.56
C GLU A 257 7.51 0.78 -29.70
N LYS A 258 6.35 0.24 -29.25
CA LYS A 258 5.06 0.94 -29.22
C LYS A 258 5.15 2.34 -28.58
N TYR A 259 5.79 2.43 -27.41
CA TYR A 259 5.89 3.71 -26.69
C TYR A 259 6.99 4.64 -27.22
N SER A 260 7.97 4.13 -27.94
CA SER A 260 9.01 4.96 -28.57
C SER A 260 8.45 5.86 -29.68
N ASP A 261 7.39 5.41 -30.35
CA ASP A 261 6.69 6.17 -31.40
C ASP A 261 5.64 7.15 -30.85
N LYS A 262 5.34 7.05 -29.53
CA LYS A 262 4.32 7.89 -28.90
C LYS A 262 4.88 9.28 -28.54
N THR A 263 4.11 10.33 -28.82
CA THR A 263 4.48 11.70 -28.45
C THR A 263 4.72 11.85 -26.95
N PRO A 264 5.91 12.27 -26.53
CA PRO A 264 6.23 12.50 -25.12
C PRO A 264 5.35 13.57 -24.48
N THR A 265 5.05 13.40 -23.19
CA THR A 265 4.44 14.42 -22.32
C THR A 265 5.45 14.82 -21.23
N ASN A 266 5.00 15.18 -20.02
CA ASN A 266 5.87 15.22 -18.85
C ASN A 266 6.36 13.80 -18.45
N GLN A 267 5.68 12.75 -18.93
CA GLN A 267 6.08 11.34 -18.90
C GLN A 267 6.59 10.96 -20.31
N LYS A 268 7.73 10.26 -20.41
CA LYS A 268 8.40 10.07 -21.70
C LYS A 268 9.34 8.88 -21.78
N ASN A 269 9.34 7.99 -20.79
CA ASN A 269 10.23 6.82 -20.78
C ASN A 269 9.50 5.60 -21.36
N PRO A 270 9.84 5.13 -22.59
CA PRO A 270 9.15 4.00 -23.21
C PRO A 270 9.32 2.71 -22.44
N THR A 271 10.50 2.48 -21.84
CA THR A 271 10.76 1.25 -21.07
C THR A 271 9.90 1.20 -19.79
N TYR A 272 9.78 2.33 -19.08
CA TYR A 272 8.90 2.41 -17.93
C TYR A 272 7.42 2.27 -18.32
N ALA A 273 7.01 2.87 -19.44
CA ALA A 273 5.66 2.72 -20.00
C ALA A 273 5.32 1.24 -20.29
N ALA A 274 6.27 0.51 -20.89
CA ALA A 274 6.14 -0.92 -21.14
C ALA A 274 5.98 -1.74 -19.86
N MET A 275 6.63 -1.33 -18.76
CA MET A 275 6.46 -1.95 -17.45
C MET A 275 5.08 -1.65 -16.84
N VAL A 276 4.60 -0.41 -16.96
CA VAL A 276 3.25 -0.02 -16.50
C VAL A 276 2.17 -0.79 -17.26
N GLU A 277 2.27 -0.88 -18.60
CA GLU A 277 1.34 -1.66 -19.40
C GLU A 277 1.37 -3.16 -19.06
N SER A 278 2.54 -3.72 -18.72
CA SER A 278 2.64 -5.11 -18.27
C SER A 278 1.94 -5.35 -16.92
N VAL A 279 1.94 -4.35 -16.03
CA VAL A 279 1.12 -4.39 -14.80
C VAL A 279 -0.37 -4.34 -15.15
N ASP A 280 -0.75 -3.48 -16.07
CA ASP A 280 -2.13 -3.38 -16.55
C ASP A 280 -2.62 -4.70 -17.14
N ASP A 281 -1.80 -5.36 -17.97
CA ASP A 281 -2.07 -6.70 -18.50
C ASP A 281 -2.27 -7.73 -17.38
N SER A 282 -1.43 -7.70 -16.35
CA SER A 282 -1.54 -8.60 -15.19
C SER A 282 -2.86 -8.38 -14.43
N VAL A 283 -3.27 -7.13 -14.22
CA VAL A 283 -4.58 -6.79 -13.65
C VAL A 283 -5.71 -7.28 -14.55
N GLY A 284 -5.58 -7.09 -15.86
CA GLY A 284 -6.54 -7.58 -16.86
C GLY A 284 -6.76 -9.08 -16.77
N LYS A 285 -5.68 -9.89 -16.65
CA LYS A 285 -5.76 -11.36 -16.46
C LYS A 285 -6.55 -11.72 -15.19
N VAL A 286 -6.28 -11.04 -14.08
CA VAL A 286 -6.98 -11.27 -12.79
C VAL A 286 -8.46 -10.94 -12.93
N MET A 287 -8.81 -9.79 -13.51
CA MET A 287 -10.20 -9.40 -13.70
C MET A 287 -10.94 -10.36 -14.65
N ALA A 288 -10.29 -10.79 -15.72
CA ALA A 288 -10.88 -11.73 -16.70
C ALA A 288 -11.19 -13.10 -16.07
N VAL A 289 -10.29 -13.66 -15.26
CA VAL A 289 -10.55 -14.96 -14.61
C VAL A 289 -11.63 -14.86 -13.54
N LEU A 290 -11.76 -13.73 -12.82
CA LEU A 290 -12.87 -13.52 -11.90
C LEU A 290 -14.22 -13.47 -12.64
N ASP A 291 -14.27 -12.80 -13.78
CA ASP A 291 -15.50 -12.73 -14.63
C ASP A 291 -15.83 -14.11 -15.22
N GLU A 292 -14.86 -14.82 -15.79
CA GLU A 292 -15.03 -16.17 -16.35
C GLU A 292 -15.60 -17.16 -15.32
N LEU A 293 -15.07 -17.12 -14.10
CA LEU A 293 -15.49 -18.00 -13.02
C LEU A 293 -16.72 -17.51 -12.25
N LYS A 294 -17.32 -16.38 -12.67
CA LYS A 294 -18.46 -15.73 -12.01
C LYS A 294 -18.21 -15.37 -10.54
N LEU A 295 -16.97 -14.97 -10.21
CA LEU A 295 -16.54 -14.57 -8.87
C LEU A 295 -16.54 -13.05 -8.65
N THR A 296 -16.80 -12.28 -9.70
CA THR A 296 -16.73 -10.82 -9.70
C THR A 296 -17.59 -10.18 -8.61
N GLU A 297 -18.84 -10.61 -8.46
CA GLU A 297 -19.78 -10.08 -7.44
C GLU A 297 -19.35 -10.42 -6.01
N ASP A 298 -18.63 -11.54 -5.84
CA ASP A 298 -18.19 -12.05 -4.54
C ASP A 298 -16.74 -11.70 -4.22
N THR A 299 -16.11 -10.78 -4.97
CA THR A 299 -14.70 -10.44 -4.76
C THR A 299 -14.51 -8.96 -4.50
N LEU A 300 -13.87 -8.62 -3.36
CA LEU A 300 -13.30 -7.30 -3.12
C LEU A 300 -11.94 -7.23 -3.83
N VAL A 301 -11.81 -6.31 -4.78
CA VAL A 301 -10.53 -6.00 -5.44
C VAL A 301 -10.05 -4.63 -4.95
N ILE A 302 -8.82 -4.59 -4.43
CA ILE A 302 -8.12 -3.37 -3.99
C ILE A 302 -6.88 -3.21 -4.85
N PHE A 303 -6.68 -2.05 -5.45
CA PHE A 303 -5.48 -1.69 -6.21
C PHE A 303 -4.81 -0.47 -5.61
N SER A 304 -3.48 -0.54 -5.39
CA SER A 304 -2.69 0.59 -4.90
C SER A 304 -1.20 0.44 -5.25
N SER A 305 -0.38 1.39 -4.78
CA SER A 305 1.08 1.36 -4.80
C SER A 305 1.66 1.47 -3.39
N ASP A 306 2.89 0.98 -3.20
CA ASP A 306 3.55 1.03 -1.89
C ASP A 306 4.26 2.35 -1.58
N ASN A 307 4.56 3.16 -2.57
CA ASN A 307 5.03 4.55 -2.47
C ASN A 307 4.91 5.26 -3.82
N GLY A 308 5.14 6.55 -3.84
CA GLY A 308 5.11 7.33 -5.06
C GLY A 308 6.19 6.96 -6.07
N GLY A 309 6.02 7.36 -7.33
CA GLY A 309 6.88 7.01 -8.45
C GLY A 309 8.32 7.50 -8.28
N LEU A 310 9.27 6.68 -8.77
CA LEU A 310 10.69 7.01 -8.75
C LEU A 310 10.99 8.11 -9.78
N MET A 311 11.51 9.24 -9.31
CA MET A 311 11.95 10.32 -10.21
C MET A 311 13.06 9.87 -11.15
N GLY A 312 12.92 10.21 -12.40
CA GLY A 312 13.81 9.80 -13.50
C GLY A 312 13.10 8.80 -14.43
N PRO A 313 12.78 7.58 -14.00
CA PRO A 313 11.93 6.67 -14.78
C PRO A 313 10.56 7.27 -15.07
N THR A 314 9.88 7.85 -14.08
CA THR A 314 8.61 8.58 -14.26
C THR A 314 8.68 10.03 -13.76
N ASN A 315 7.59 10.76 -13.93
CA ASN A 315 7.40 12.13 -13.48
C ASN A 315 6.03 12.26 -12.80
N ASN A 316 6.04 12.63 -11.52
CA ASN A 316 4.85 12.70 -10.69
C ASN A 316 4.06 14.01 -10.77
N LYS A 317 4.43 14.96 -11.68
CA LYS A 317 3.70 16.24 -11.79
C LYS A 317 2.20 16.02 -12.00
N PRO A 318 1.33 16.83 -11.35
CA PRO A 318 1.63 18.08 -10.63
C PRO A 318 2.18 17.90 -9.21
N LEU A 319 2.30 16.67 -8.70
CA LEU A 319 2.81 16.40 -7.36
C LEU A 319 4.30 16.70 -7.24
N ARG A 320 4.73 17.25 -6.11
CA ARG A 320 6.12 17.56 -5.84
C ARG A 320 6.93 16.31 -5.54
N SER A 321 8.11 16.17 -6.15
CA SER A 321 9.07 15.07 -5.93
C SER A 321 8.54 13.66 -6.26
N GLY A 322 9.00 12.64 -5.54
CA GLY A 322 8.67 11.23 -5.73
C GLY A 322 9.24 10.37 -4.61
N LYS A 323 9.38 9.08 -4.85
CA LYS A 323 9.85 8.05 -3.90
C LYS A 323 10.90 8.57 -2.92
N GLY A 324 10.71 8.28 -1.64
CA GLY A 324 11.61 8.65 -0.55
C GLY A 324 11.40 10.06 0.00
N ASN A 325 10.67 10.94 -0.70
CA ASN A 325 10.46 12.32 -0.29
C ASN A 325 9.17 12.51 0.52
N PRO A 326 9.11 13.51 1.43
CA PRO A 326 7.95 13.81 2.26
C PRO A 326 6.79 14.48 1.52
N TYR A 327 7.02 14.90 0.28
CA TYR A 327 6.03 15.63 -0.51
C TYR A 327 5.02 14.69 -1.18
N GLU A 328 3.94 15.27 -1.70
CA GLU A 328 2.83 14.49 -2.25
C GLU A 328 3.28 13.44 -3.28
N GLY A 329 4.24 13.75 -4.16
CA GLY A 329 4.76 12.79 -5.13
C GLY A 329 5.47 11.57 -4.53
N GLY A 330 5.87 11.63 -3.24
CA GLY A 330 6.48 10.49 -2.56
C GLY A 330 5.50 9.61 -1.78
N ILE A 331 4.36 10.17 -1.35
CA ILE A 331 3.42 9.50 -0.45
C ILE A 331 1.99 9.34 -0.98
N ARG A 332 1.56 10.21 -1.93
CA ARG A 332 0.25 10.04 -2.57
C ARG A 332 0.34 8.97 -3.65
N VAL A 333 -0.57 8.00 -3.62
CA VAL A 333 -0.59 6.84 -4.52
C VAL A 333 -2.02 6.56 -5.01
N PRO A 334 -2.20 5.87 -6.14
CA PRO A 334 -3.53 5.51 -6.61
C PRO A 334 -4.21 4.53 -5.64
N TYR A 335 -5.50 4.72 -5.40
CA TYR A 335 -6.36 3.80 -4.65
C TYR A 335 -7.63 3.56 -5.44
N ILE A 336 -7.91 2.28 -5.72
CA ILE A 336 -9.13 1.84 -6.38
C ILE A 336 -9.69 0.65 -5.58
N PHE A 337 -10.97 0.70 -5.27
CA PHE A 337 -11.71 -0.39 -4.62
C PHE A 337 -12.87 -0.79 -5.51
N ARG A 338 -13.03 -2.09 -5.77
CA ARG A 338 -14.17 -2.62 -6.53
C ARG A 338 -14.76 -3.82 -5.81
N LYS A 339 -16.04 -3.75 -5.53
CA LYS A 339 -16.89 -4.88 -5.11
C LYS A 339 -18.31 -4.55 -5.56
N PRO A 340 -18.80 -5.13 -6.67
CA PRO A 340 -20.16 -4.93 -7.11
C PRO A 340 -21.16 -5.29 -6.00
N GLY A 341 -22.31 -4.63 -5.98
CA GLY A 341 -23.30 -4.77 -4.91
C GLY A 341 -22.99 -4.03 -3.61
N LEU A 342 -21.71 -3.71 -3.33
CA LEU A 342 -21.29 -2.92 -2.16
C LEU A 342 -20.84 -1.51 -2.56
N ILE A 343 -20.03 -1.40 -3.60
CA ILE A 343 -19.39 -0.15 -4.03
C ILE A 343 -20.03 0.32 -5.34
N LYS A 344 -20.51 1.56 -5.34
CA LYS A 344 -21.09 2.16 -6.55
C LYS A 344 -20.04 2.36 -7.62
N ALA A 345 -20.26 1.78 -8.80
CA ALA A 345 -19.37 1.93 -9.95
C ALA A 345 -19.21 3.40 -10.36
N GLY A 346 -17.99 3.77 -10.77
CA GLY A 346 -17.62 5.12 -11.20
C GLY A 346 -17.62 6.16 -10.10
N SER A 347 -17.72 5.76 -8.83
CA SER A 347 -17.69 6.70 -7.72
C SER A 347 -16.29 7.22 -7.41
N VAL A 348 -16.23 8.42 -6.83
CA VAL A 348 -14.99 9.08 -6.43
C VAL A 348 -15.12 9.54 -4.99
N CYS A 349 -14.06 9.33 -4.19
CA CYS A 349 -13.96 9.79 -2.81
C CYS A 349 -12.69 10.65 -2.65
N ASP A 350 -12.84 11.82 -2.05
CA ASP A 350 -11.73 12.75 -1.78
C ASP A 350 -11.27 12.74 -0.31
N THR A 351 -11.92 11.95 0.55
CA THR A 351 -11.50 11.75 1.94
C THR A 351 -10.09 11.15 1.99
N PRO A 352 -9.16 11.73 2.78
CA PRO A 352 -7.82 11.16 2.94
C PRO A 352 -7.85 9.78 3.59
N VAL A 353 -7.28 8.78 2.89
CA VAL A 353 -7.14 7.39 3.33
C VAL A 353 -5.68 6.96 3.22
N ILE A 354 -5.25 5.97 4.00
CA ILE A 354 -3.85 5.56 4.09
C ILE A 354 -3.72 4.03 4.23
N SER A 355 -2.59 3.48 3.85
CA SER A 355 -2.37 2.02 3.74
C SER A 355 -2.73 1.20 4.99
N VAL A 356 -2.69 1.78 6.19
CA VAL A 356 -3.10 1.09 7.43
C VAL A 356 -4.59 0.74 7.45
N ASP A 357 -5.40 1.36 6.58
CA ASP A 357 -6.85 1.13 6.50
C ASP A 357 -7.22 -0.17 5.77
N PHE A 358 -6.30 -0.79 5.04
CA PHE A 358 -6.60 -1.99 4.26
C PHE A 358 -7.01 -3.15 5.16
N MET A 359 -6.25 -3.42 6.23
CA MET A 359 -6.56 -4.53 7.12
C MET A 359 -7.94 -4.43 7.77
N PRO A 360 -8.31 -3.34 8.48
CA PRO A 360 -9.64 -3.25 9.08
C PRO A 360 -10.76 -3.25 8.03
N THR A 361 -10.55 -2.66 6.85
CA THR A 361 -11.53 -2.69 5.76
C THR A 361 -11.74 -4.11 5.20
N ILE A 362 -10.66 -4.87 5.02
CA ILE A 362 -10.74 -6.27 4.60
C ILE A 362 -11.47 -7.09 5.67
N CYS A 363 -11.10 -6.95 6.95
CA CYS A 363 -11.77 -7.65 8.05
C CYS A 363 -13.28 -7.35 8.07
N ALA A 364 -13.68 -6.08 7.97
CA ALA A 364 -15.08 -5.69 7.92
C ALA A 364 -15.81 -6.27 6.71
N THR A 365 -15.19 -6.22 5.51
CA THR A 365 -15.79 -6.75 4.28
C THR A 365 -16.07 -8.25 4.37
N VAL A 366 -15.20 -9.01 5.03
CA VAL A 366 -15.35 -10.47 5.18
C VAL A 366 -16.13 -10.87 6.45
N GLY A 367 -16.56 -9.90 7.25
CA GLY A 367 -17.39 -10.12 8.44
C GLY A 367 -16.63 -10.64 9.66
N ILE A 368 -15.34 -10.28 9.82
CA ILE A 368 -14.54 -10.62 11.01
C ILE A 368 -14.08 -9.35 11.74
N ALA A 369 -13.82 -9.47 13.04
CA ALA A 369 -13.15 -8.40 13.77
C ALA A 369 -11.66 -8.34 13.42
N PRO A 370 -11.04 -7.15 13.44
CA PRO A 370 -9.58 -7.03 13.41
C PRO A 370 -8.93 -7.82 14.56
N PRO A 371 -7.65 -8.23 14.43
CA PRO A 371 -6.96 -9.03 15.43
C PRO A 371 -7.02 -8.42 16.85
N ALA A 372 -7.45 -9.22 17.83
CA ALA A 372 -7.46 -8.82 19.23
C ALA A 372 -6.03 -8.75 19.81
N GLY A 373 -5.82 -7.94 20.86
CA GLY A 373 -4.54 -7.81 21.55
C GLY A 373 -3.49 -6.99 20.80
N ARG A 374 -3.84 -6.42 19.64
CA ARG A 374 -3.01 -5.48 18.87
C ARG A 374 -3.79 -4.19 18.61
N GLU A 375 -3.16 -3.05 18.86
CA GLU A 375 -3.76 -1.76 18.49
C GLU A 375 -3.66 -1.57 16.97
N ILE A 376 -4.79 -1.58 16.29
CA ILE A 376 -4.90 -1.26 14.86
C ILE A 376 -5.04 0.24 14.72
N ASP A 377 -4.18 0.84 13.91
CA ASP A 377 -4.16 2.30 13.70
C ASP A 377 -5.09 2.72 12.54
N GLY A 378 -5.41 1.79 11.64
CA GLY A 378 -6.30 2.01 10.50
C GLY A 378 -7.77 2.03 10.89
N GLU A 379 -8.59 2.63 10.03
CA GLU A 379 -10.06 2.59 10.14
C GLU A 379 -10.67 1.79 8.98
N ASP A 380 -11.82 1.18 9.25
CA ASP A 380 -12.64 0.56 8.23
C ASP A 380 -13.20 1.61 7.27
N LEU A 381 -12.91 1.45 5.98
CA LEU A 381 -13.36 2.34 4.92
C LEU A 381 -14.79 2.04 4.42
N THR A 382 -15.47 1.01 4.95
CA THR A 382 -16.82 0.64 4.52
C THR A 382 -17.80 1.82 4.50
N PRO A 383 -17.82 2.74 5.50
CA PRO A 383 -18.70 3.90 5.43
C PRO A 383 -18.46 4.81 4.23
N LEU A 384 -17.22 4.92 3.77
CA LEU A 384 -16.87 5.69 2.56
C LEU A 384 -17.22 4.89 1.30
N LEU A 385 -16.89 3.59 1.27
CA LEU A 385 -17.12 2.69 0.13
C LEU A 385 -18.61 2.56 -0.20
N THR A 386 -19.46 2.55 0.82
CA THR A 386 -20.92 2.51 0.67
C THR A 386 -21.57 3.89 0.59
N GLN A 387 -20.79 4.96 0.73
CA GLN A 387 -21.27 6.35 0.79
C GLN A 387 -22.31 6.60 1.91
N SER A 388 -22.23 5.82 3.00
CA SER A 388 -23.18 5.86 4.12
C SER A 388 -22.69 6.65 5.34
N GLY A 389 -21.44 7.12 5.34
CA GLY A 389 -20.86 7.78 6.51
C GLY A 389 -19.49 8.39 6.27
N LYS A 390 -18.80 8.69 7.37
CA LYS A 390 -17.48 9.32 7.41
C LYS A 390 -16.56 8.53 8.34
N LEU A 391 -15.25 8.72 8.20
CA LEU A 391 -14.28 8.22 9.16
C LEU A 391 -14.35 9.02 10.47
N LYS A 392 -13.95 8.38 11.57
CA LYS A 392 -13.87 9.04 12.89
C LYS A 392 -12.61 9.90 13.01
N ARG A 393 -11.51 9.43 12.43
CA ARG A 393 -10.25 10.19 12.44
C ARG A 393 -10.36 11.41 11.54
N THR A 394 -9.64 12.45 11.90
CA THR A 394 -9.50 13.68 11.13
C THR A 394 -8.07 13.90 10.64
N GLU A 395 -7.11 13.12 11.12
CA GLU A 395 -5.69 13.23 10.79
C GLU A 395 -5.08 11.90 10.33
N ILE A 396 -4.05 12.01 9.49
CA ILE A 396 -3.15 10.91 9.11
C ILE A 396 -1.70 11.35 9.28
N TYR A 397 -0.79 10.38 9.52
CA TYR A 397 0.56 10.65 9.98
C TYR A 397 1.62 9.85 9.20
N TRP A 398 2.84 10.42 9.12
CA TRP A 398 4.03 9.74 8.61
C TRP A 398 5.21 10.02 9.51
N HIS A 399 6.10 9.03 9.64
CA HIS A 399 7.33 9.15 10.40
C HIS A 399 8.45 8.40 9.68
N PHE A 400 9.42 9.16 9.18
CA PHE A 400 10.62 8.65 8.52
C PHE A 400 11.86 9.23 9.21
N PRO A 401 12.34 8.61 10.32
CA PRO A 401 13.40 9.16 11.16
C PRO A 401 14.81 8.87 10.62
N HIS A 402 15.02 8.84 9.31
CA HIS A 402 16.27 8.41 8.69
C HIS A 402 16.78 9.42 7.66
N PHE A 403 18.11 9.44 7.48
CA PHE A 403 18.72 10.11 6.34
C PHE A 403 18.67 9.19 5.09
N ARG A 404 18.20 9.72 3.96
CA ARG A 404 18.23 9.02 2.67
C ARG A 404 18.83 9.94 1.60
N GLY A 405 20.11 9.77 1.32
CA GLY A 405 20.82 10.69 0.44
C GLY A 405 20.79 12.13 0.98
N ARG A 406 20.08 13.02 0.28
CA ARG A 406 19.87 14.42 0.68
C ARG A 406 18.60 14.63 1.51
N ILE A 407 17.75 13.60 1.62
CA ILE A 407 16.52 13.69 2.38
C ILE A 407 16.86 13.61 3.87
N MET A 408 16.37 14.59 4.62
CA MET A 408 16.52 14.66 6.07
C MET A 408 15.45 13.84 6.77
N PRO A 409 15.66 13.35 8.01
CA PRO A 409 14.62 12.73 8.81
C PRO A 409 13.43 13.66 9.01
N TYR A 410 12.22 13.13 8.88
CA TYR A 410 10.99 13.92 8.92
C TYR A 410 9.81 13.21 9.55
N SER A 411 8.81 13.99 9.95
CA SER A 411 7.44 13.53 10.23
C SER A 411 6.44 14.46 9.57
N ILE A 412 5.26 13.93 9.29
CA ILE A 412 4.18 14.66 8.62
C ILE A 412 2.88 14.41 9.38
N ILE A 413 2.04 15.45 9.47
CA ILE A 413 0.62 15.35 9.77
C ILE A 413 -0.17 15.98 8.62
N ARG A 414 -1.24 15.31 8.20
CA ARG A 414 -2.28 15.89 7.37
C ARG A 414 -3.58 15.92 8.15
N GLN A 415 -4.19 17.10 8.26
CA GLN A 415 -5.52 17.33 8.82
C GLN A 415 -6.38 18.09 7.80
N GLY A 416 -7.38 17.42 7.24
CA GLY A 416 -8.15 17.97 6.13
C GLY A 416 -7.25 18.38 4.97
N ASP A 417 -7.27 19.65 4.58
CA ASP A 417 -6.44 20.19 3.51
C ASP A 417 -5.04 20.65 3.96
N TRP A 418 -4.80 20.68 5.26
CA TRP A 418 -3.53 21.15 5.80
C TRP A 418 -2.54 20.02 5.98
N LYS A 419 -1.31 20.24 5.51
CA LYS A 419 -0.17 19.34 5.67
C LYS A 419 0.97 20.08 6.32
N LEU A 420 1.41 19.60 7.48
CA LEU A 420 2.61 20.08 8.18
C LEU A 420 3.71 19.03 8.02
N LEU A 421 4.85 19.44 7.50
CA LEU A 421 6.10 18.69 7.47
C LEU A 421 7.03 19.23 8.57
N LYS A 422 7.47 18.34 9.47
CA LYS A 422 8.51 18.61 10.47
C LYS A 422 9.79 17.91 10.07
N ARG A 423 10.92 18.62 10.03
CA ARG A 423 12.27 18.06 9.88
C ARG A 423 12.98 17.98 11.21
N TYR A 424 13.77 16.94 11.37
CA TYR A 424 14.62 16.76 12.57
C TYR A 424 16.07 17.23 12.35
N ALA A 425 16.41 17.63 11.15
CA ALA A 425 17.70 18.22 10.76
C ALA A 425 17.52 19.12 9.55
N GLY A 426 18.43 20.10 9.41
CA GLY A 426 18.38 21.08 8.32
C GLY A 426 17.39 22.22 8.61
N SER A 427 17.19 23.07 7.59
CA SER A 427 16.30 24.23 7.66
C SER A 427 15.46 24.29 6.38
N PRO A 428 14.19 24.74 6.45
CA PRO A 428 13.44 25.09 7.66
C PRO A 428 13.06 23.84 8.49
N GLU A 429 12.78 24.03 9.79
CA GLU A 429 12.26 22.94 10.66
C GLU A 429 10.84 22.52 10.25
N PHE A 430 10.01 23.47 9.88
CA PHE A 430 8.62 23.26 9.47
C PHE A 430 8.37 23.79 8.07
N GLU A 431 7.53 23.09 7.30
CA GLU A 431 6.87 23.58 6.11
C GLU A 431 5.37 23.28 6.24
N LEU A 432 4.53 24.26 5.90
CA LEU A 432 3.06 24.15 5.97
C LEU A 432 2.43 24.39 4.60
N PHE A 433 1.57 23.48 4.17
CA PHE A 433 0.90 23.57 2.88
C PHE A 433 -0.62 23.45 3.02
N ASN A 434 -1.36 24.12 2.14
CA ASN A 434 -2.79 23.90 1.95
C ASN A 434 -2.99 23.16 0.62
N LEU A 435 -3.21 21.84 0.69
CA LEU A 435 -3.25 20.96 -0.50
C LEU A 435 -4.46 21.18 -1.41
N ALA A 436 -5.55 21.80 -0.91
CA ALA A 436 -6.68 22.16 -1.77
C ALA A 436 -6.34 23.35 -2.69
N LYS A 437 -5.44 24.23 -2.27
CA LYS A 437 -5.04 25.41 -3.01
C LYS A 437 -3.70 25.26 -3.73
N ASP A 438 -2.83 24.40 -3.20
CA ASP A 438 -1.45 24.17 -3.68
C ASP A 438 -1.09 22.69 -3.55
N LEU A 439 -1.62 21.88 -4.47
CA LEU A 439 -1.33 20.44 -4.54
C LEU A 439 0.16 20.17 -4.85
N SER A 440 0.82 21.12 -5.48
CA SER A 440 2.24 21.04 -5.87
C SER A 440 3.20 21.46 -4.75
N GLU A 441 2.70 21.87 -3.58
CA GLU A 441 3.49 22.24 -2.40
C GLU A 441 4.59 23.28 -2.71
N THR A 442 4.23 24.30 -3.49
CA THR A 442 5.16 25.32 -4.00
C THR A 442 5.34 26.47 -3.02
N LYS A 443 4.33 26.77 -2.19
CA LYS A 443 4.33 27.90 -1.25
C LYS A 443 4.30 27.39 0.20
N ASP A 444 5.39 27.59 0.90
CA ASP A 444 5.45 27.34 2.35
C ASP A 444 4.72 28.45 3.11
N LEU A 445 3.69 28.08 3.86
CA LEU A 445 2.86 28.98 4.67
C LEU A 445 3.27 28.98 6.16
N ALA A 446 4.30 28.22 6.55
CA ALA A 446 4.71 28.13 7.96
C ALA A 446 5.12 29.48 8.56
N PRO A 447 5.87 30.36 7.84
CA PRO A 447 6.19 31.68 8.36
C PRO A 447 4.97 32.59 8.61
N ASP A 448 3.94 32.45 7.76
CA ASP A 448 2.74 33.30 7.79
C ASP A 448 1.69 32.79 8.82
N MET A 449 1.79 31.51 9.27
CA MET A 449 0.77 30.85 10.08
C MET A 449 1.32 30.10 11.30
N PRO A 450 2.06 30.76 12.21
CA PRO A 450 2.76 30.11 13.33
C PRO A 450 1.82 29.38 14.30
N GLU A 451 0.61 29.90 14.56
CA GLU A 451 -0.35 29.23 15.42
C GLU A 451 -0.88 27.94 14.82
N LYS A 452 -1.09 27.88 13.49
CA LYS A 452 -1.46 26.65 12.79
C LYS A 452 -0.34 25.60 12.84
N VAL A 453 0.91 26.03 12.67
CA VAL A 453 2.09 25.16 12.83
C VAL A 453 2.15 24.58 14.23
N LYS A 454 1.93 25.42 15.26
CA LYS A 454 1.95 25.00 16.69
C LYS A 454 0.85 23.96 16.98
N ASP A 455 -0.39 24.20 16.52
CA ASP A 455 -1.52 23.26 16.69
C ASP A 455 -1.22 21.91 16.04
N LEU A 456 -0.86 21.91 14.76
CA LEU A 456 -0.58 20.68 14.03
C LEU A 456 0.64 19.92 14.57
N ASN A 457 1.70 20.63 14.98
CA ASN A 457 2.87 20.01 15.59
C ASN A 457 2.54 19.38 16.96
N ALA A 458 1.68 19.99 17.77
CA ALA A 458 1.23 19.41 19.03
C ALA A 458 0.49 18.08 18.79
N LYS A 459 -0.42 18.02 17.82
CA LYS A 459 -1.13 16.80 17.40
C LYS A 459 -0.17 15.75 16.86
N LEU A 460 0.78 16.14 16.02
CA LEU A 460 1.80 15.23 15.45
C LEU A 460 2.63 14.60 16.59
N VAL A 461 3.13 15.40 17.54
CA VAL A 461 3.93 14.91 18.67
C VAL A 461 3.12 13.94 19.53
N ALA A 462 1.86 14.25 19.82
CA ALA A 462 0.98 13.37 20.59
C ALA A 462 0.75 12.02 19.88
N ALA A 463 0.51 12.04 18.56
CA ALA A 463 0.32 10.83 17.76
C ALA A 463 1.59 9.97 17.71
N LEU A 464 2.76 10.57 17.48
CA LEU A 464 4.03 9.86 17.48
C LEU A 464 4.34 9.23 18.85
N LYS A 465 4.04 9.95 19.95
CA LYS A 465 4.17 9.40 21.32
C LYS A 465 3.24 8.19 21.50
N LYS A 466 1.99 8.28 21.09
CA LYS A 466 1.00 7.18 21.15
C LYS A 466 1.46 5.95 20.37
N GLN A 467 2.15 6.15 19.24
CA GLN A 467 2.71 5.08 18.41
C GLN A 467 4.02 4.50 18.95
N GLY A 468 4.61 5.07 20.01
CA GLY A 468 5.93 4.67 20.51
C GLY A 468 7.07 5.02 19.55
N ALA A 469 6.89 6.04 18.71
CA ALA A 469 7.85 6.43 17.68
C ALA A 469 9.21 6.80 18.27
N LYS A 470 10.28 6.25 17.71
CA LYS A 470 11.66 6.58 18.07
C LYS A 470 12.10 7.84 17.32
N ILE A 471 12.13 8.98 18.01
CA ILE A 471 12.46 10.27 17.43
C ILE A 471 13.99 10.42 17.28
N PRO A 472 14.50 11.00 16.16
CA PRO A 472 15.90 11.40 16.03
C PRO A 472 16.33 12.31 17.19
N ARG A 473 17.56 12.16 17.66
CA ARG A 473 18.08 12.90 18.83
C ARG A 473 19.43 13.55 18.54
N PRO A 474 19.83 14.59 19.27
CA PRO A 474 21.15 15.15 19.15
C PRO A 474 22.24 14.08 19.30
N ASN A 475 23.28 14.17 18.48
CA ASN A 475 24.42 13.27 18.59
C ASN A 475 25.41 13.81 19.62
N PRO A 476 25.68 13.11 20.75
CA PRO A 476 26.62 13.57 21.73
C PRO A 476 28.07 13.64 21.22
N ASN A 477 28.38 12.89 20.12
CA ASN A 477 29.72 12.82 19.55
C ASN A 477 29.63 12.96 17.99
N PRO A 478 29.28 14.16 17.49
CA PRO A 478 29.18 14.39 16.06
C PRO A 478 30.57 14.25 15.40
N ARG A 479 30.63 13.53 14.28
CA ARG A 479 31.87 13.50 13.48
C ARG A 479 32.11 14.89 12.89
N PRO A 480 33.34 15.43 12.97
CA PRO A 480 33.66 16.69 12.30
C PRO A 480 33.26 16.62 10.84
N ALA A 481 32.70 17.70 10.30
CA ALA A 481 32.41 17.79 8.87
C ALA A 481 33.71 17.50 8.11
N GLY A 482 33.78 16.33 7.45
CA GLY A 482 34.98 15.89 6.77
C GLY A 482 35.37 16.90 5.70
N LYS A 483 36.58 17.41 5.75
CA LYS A 483 37.18 18.19 4.67
C LYS A 483 36.97 17.38 3.38
N LYS A 484 36.27 17.94 2.41
CA LYS A 484 36.09 17.31 1.09
C LYS A 484 37.49 16.94 0.58
N LYS A 485 37.80 15.65 0.48
CA LYS A 485 39.01 15.20 -0.23
C LYS A 485 38.88 15.79 -1.63
N LYS A 486 39.67 16.80 -1.95
CA LYS A 486 39.90 17.24 -3.32
C LYS A 486 40.40 16.00 -4.04
N LYS A 487 39.61 15.43 -4.93
CA LYS A 487 40.11 14.45 -5.91
C LYS A 487 41.15 15.20 -6.72
N LYS A 488 42.41 14.80 -6.57
CA LYS A 488 43.48 15.10 -7.53
C LYS A 488 43.25 14.31 -8.80
#